data_27fd1e421b250e1ee76f08b74c0ca82d
#
_entry.id   27fd1e421b250e1ee76f08b74c0ca82d
#
_cell.length_a   1.000
_cell.length_b   1.000
_cell.length_c   1.000
_cell.angle_alpha   90.00
_cell.angle_beta   90.00
_cell.angle_gamma   90.00
#
_symmetry.space_group_name_H-M   'P 1'
#
loop_
_entity.id
_entity.type
_entity.pdbx_description
1 polymer ?
#
loop_
_entity_poly.entity_id
_entity_poly.type
_entity_poly.pdbx_seq_one_letter_code
_entity_poly.pdbx_strand_id
1 'polypeptide(L)'
;MNLIAQPELPLDKNSQLLAWEESGIIAIDKAAGVLSHPNPNGKRNSRNLLLADYISEEECYEWMDPKGQTHRFYLCHRLDSPTSGIIIGSSDSETATLIKEKFANREVRKTYHAVTCFNPKAKEGHWVDRLIEKRVDGKLRVERGNGPTCKANVRFLRKKKGENHLQLIELRPSTGRTHQLRVQCMLRKIPIVGDKTYGDFSLNRKVKRESKLDRLCLHASNIEFSIRKKGQEINFTCESPLPRLIGKIFT
;
A
#
# COMPACT_ATOMS: atom_id res chain seq x y z
N MET A 1 7.96 -11.18 30.06
CA MET A 1 7.89 -10.76 28.65
C MET A 1 9.31 -10.78 28.12
N ASN A 2 9.67 -11.76 27.32
CA ASN A 2 10.95 -11.71 26.62
C ASN A 2 10.85 -10.59 25.58
N LEU A 3 11.67 -9.56 25.72
CA LEU A 3 11.79 -8.49 24.71
C LEU A 3 12.46 -9.12 23.48
N ILE A 4 11.64 -9.37 22.46
CA ILE A 4 12.16 -9.81 21.16
C ILE A 4 13.03 -8.67 20.62
N ALA A 5 14.29 -8.98 20.27
CA ALA A 5 15.16 -7.99 19.67
C ALA A 5 14.54 -7.48 18.35
N GLN A 6 14.59 -6.17 18.17
CA GLN A 6 14.11 -5.55 16.93
C GLN A 6 14.93 -6.06 15.75
N PRO A 7 14.30 -6.51 14.66
CA PRO A 7 15.03 -6.94 13.48
C PRO A 7 15.77 -5.76 12.83
N GLU A 8 17.05 -5.93 12.55
CA GLU A 8 17.85 -4.96 11.81
C GLU A 8 17.57 -5.11 10.31
N LEU A 9 16.67 -4.28 9.79
CA LEU A 9 16.30 -4.27 8.38
C LEU A 9 17.06 -3.14 7.66
N PRO A 10 17.70 -3.39 6.51
CA PRO A 10 18.33 -2.35 5.68
C PRO A 10 17.28 -1.56 4.90
N LEU A 11 16.38 -0.89 5.63
CA LEU A 11 15.28 -0.11 5.06
C LEU A 11 15.79 1.07 4.23
N ASP A 12 15.00 1.47 3.23
CA ASP A 12 15.18 2.78 2.64
C ASP A 12 14.99 3.88 3.71
N LYS A 13 15.65 5.00 3.52
CA LYS A 13 15.75 6.08 4.53
C LYS A 13 14.41 6.74 4.92
N ASN A 14 13.35 6.53 4.14
CA ASN A 14 12.05 7.17 4.36
C ASN A 14 10.96 6.18 4.84
N SER A 15 11.26 4.88 4.78
CA SER A 15 10.39 3.82 5.31
C SER A 15 10.81 3.47 6.74
N GLN A 16 9.89 2.94 7.54
CA GLN A 16 10.15 2.63 8.94
C GLN A 16 9.49 1.31 9.36
N LEU A 17 10.12 0.62 10.29
CA LEU A 17 9.53 -0.56 10.94
C LEU A 17 8.39 -0.11 11.85
N LEU A 18 7.22 -0.75 11.72
CA LEU A 18 6.05 -0.48 12.56
C LEU A 18 5.87 -1.51 13.65
N ALA A 19 5.97 -2.79 13.30
CA ALA A 19 5.75 -3.90 14.22
C ALA A 19 6.52 -5.14 13.77
N TRP A 20 6.86 -6.01 14.75
CA TRP A 20 7.43 -7.34 14.50
C TRP A 20 7.00 -8.29 15.63
N GLU A 21 6.95 -9.58 15.34
CA GLU A 21 6.53 -10.62 16.28
C GLU A 21 7.44 -11.85 16.23
N GLU A 22 7.43 -12.65 17.30
CA GLU A 22 8.18 -13.93 17.40
C GLU A 22 7.81 -14.92 16.29
N SER A 23 6.59 -14.84 15.80
CA SER A 23 6.12 -15.63 14.65
C SER A 23 6.90 -15.35 13.36
N GLY A 24 7.71 -14.28 13.33
CA GLY A 24 8.41 -13.77 12.17
C GLY A 24 7.63 -12.72 11.37
N ILE A 25 6.42 -12.34 11.77
CA ILE A 25 5.65 -11.28 11.09
C ILE A 25 6.35 -9.93 11.27
N ILE A 26 6.48 -9.19 10.16
CA ILE A 26 7.10 -7.86 10.14
C ILE A 26 6.19 -6.92 9.34
N ALA A 27 5.87 -5.76 9.93
CA ALA A 27 5.13 -4.68 9.29
C ALA A 27 6.02 -3.45 9.10
N ILE A 28 6.03 -2.90 7.89
CA ILE A 28 6.82 -1.73 7.51
C ILE A 28 5.88 -0.64 6.99
N ASP A 29 6.06 0.62 7.43
CA ASP A 29 5.47 1.78 6.76
C ASP A 29 6.32 2.14 5.55
N LYS A 30 5.88 1.71 4.38
CA LYS A 30 6.54 2.00 3.12
C LYS A 30 6.30 3.46 2.71
N ALA A 31 7.34 4.21 2.47
CA ALA A 31 7.23 5.56 1.95
C ALA A 31 6.67 5.61 0.52
N ALA A 32 6.02 6.72 0.17
CA ALA A 32 5.60 6.96 -1.22
C ALA A 32 6.81 7.15 -2.14
N GLY A 33 6.77 6.53 -3.32
CA GLY A 33 7.87 6.54 -4.29
C GLY A 33 8.82 5.35 -4.15
N VAL A 34 8.76 4.63 -3.03
CA VAL A 34 9.53 3.42 -2.77
C VAL A 34 8.88 2.21 -3.47
N LEU A 35 9.69 1.39 -4.08
CA LEU A 35 9.28 0.13 -4.72
C LEU A 35 9.15 -0.97 -3.67
N SER A 36 8.06 -1.73 -3.67
CA SER A 36 7.91 -2.90 -2.78
C SER A 36 8.96 -3.99 -3.08
N HIS A 37 9.34 -4.11 -4.34
CA HIS A 37 10.43 -4.97 -4.86
C HIS A 37 11.05 -4.31 -6.10
N PRO A 38 12.28 -4.66 -6.49
CA PRO A 38 12.89 -4.18 -7.73
C PRO A 38 12.01 -4.49 -8.96
N ASN A 39 12.07 -3.65 -9.98
CA ASN A 39 11.49 -4.00 -11.27
C ASN A 39 12.26 -5.19 -11.87
N PRO A 40 11.62 -6.00 -12.73
CA PRO A 40 12.33 -7.04 -13.50
C PRO A 40 13.55 -6.44 -14.19
N ASN A 41 14.70 -7.08 -14.07
CA ASN A 41 16.01 -6.58 -14.50
C ASN A 41 16.49 -5.29 -13.80
N GLY A 42 15.80 -4.86 -12.74
CA GLY A 42 16.19 -3.71 -11.92
C GLY A 42 17.33 -4.06 -10.98
N LYS A 43 18.46 -3.33 -11.08
CA LYS A 43 19.53 -3.42 -10.10
C LYS A 43 19.09 -2.89 -8.74
N ARG A 44 19.75 -3.33 -7.66
CA ARG A 44 19.64 -2.75 -6.32
C ARG A 44 19.76 -1.22 -6.43
N ASN A 45 18.78 -0.51 -5.90
CA ASN A 45 18.79 0.95 -5.91
C ASN A 45 18.15 1.51 -4.63
N SER A 46 18.40 2.79 -4.36
CA SER A 46 17.93 3.50 -3.17
C SER A 46 16.41 3.70 -3.08
N ARG A 47 15.64 3.24 -4.06
CA ARG A 47 14.17 3.31 -4.05
C ARG A 47 13.51 1.96 -3.77
N ASN A 48 14.26 0.90 -3.54
CA ASN A 48 13.71 -0.38 -3.10
C ASN A 48 13.38 -0.32 -1.61
N LEU A 49 12.39 -1.08 -1.18
CA LEU A 49 11.94 -1.14 0.22
C LEU A 49 13.09 -1.48 1.16
N LEU A 50 13.89 -2.49 0.80
CA LEU A 50 15.13 -2.80 1.47
C LEU A 50 16.32 -2.57 0.52
N LEU A 51 17.42 -2.09 1.08
CA LEU A 51 18.71 -1.90 0.39
C LEU A 51 19.49 -3.22 0.39
N ALA A 52 18.87 -4.27 -0.10
CA ALA A 52 19.31 -5.65 -0.10
C ALA A 52 19.07 -6.28 -1.47
N ASP A 53 19.65 -7.44 -1.70
CA ASP A 53 19.42 -8.21 -2.92
C ASP A 53 17.99 -8.79 -2.90
N TYR A 54 17.38 -8.96 -4.06
CA TYR A 54 16.02 -9.48 -4.17
C TYR A 54 16.00 -10.74 -5.02
N ILE A 55 15.56 -11.84 -4.42
CA ILE A 55 15.41 -13.15 -5.05
C ILE A 55 13.97 -13.26 -5.55
N SER A 56 13.79 -13.09 -6.86
CA SER A 56 12.46 -12.99 -7.49
C SER A 56 11.64 -14.26 -7.35
N GLU A 57 12.27 -15.42 -7.44
CA GLU A 57 11.65 -16.74 -7.37
C GLU A 57 11.05 -17.03 -5.99
N GLU A 58 11.67 -16.49 -4.95
CA GLU A 58 11.23 -16.63 -3.56
C GLU A 58 10.43 -15.41 -3.07
N GLU A 59 10.37 -14.35 -3.86
CA GLU A 59 9.79 -13.06 -3.48
C GLU A 59 10.36 -12.53 -2.16
N CYS A 60 11.68 -12.65 -1.96
CA CYS A 60 12.34 -12.23 -0.74
C CYS A 60 13.53 -11.31 -0.97
N TYR A 61 13.78 -10.44 0.00
CA TYR A 61 15.04 -9.73 0.14
C TYR A 61 15.99 -10.55 0.99
N GLU A 62 17.29 -10.54 0.62
CA GLU A 62 18.35 -11.22 1.34
C GLU A 62 19.53 -10.26 1.58
N TRP A 63 20.09 -10.28 2.79
CA TRP A 63 21.27 -9.51 3.14
C TRP A 63 22.08 -10.22 4.22
N MET A 64 23.34 -9.85 4.32
CA MET A 64 24.25 -10.32 5.36
C MET A 64 24.47 -9.19 6.37
N ASP A 65 24.39 -9.50 7.66
CA ASP A 65 24.72 -8.56 8.71
C ASP A 65 26.26 -8.43 8.92
N PRO A 66 26.72 -7.47 9.72
CA PRO A 66 28.16 -7.30 9.99
C PRO A 66 28.83 -8.50 10.68
N LYS A 67 28.05 -9.43 11.25
CA LYS A 67 28.54 -10.66 11.89
C LYS A 67 28.62 -11.84 10.92
N GLY A 68 28.25 -11.62 9.64
CA GLY A 68 28.24 -12.65 8.62
C GLY A 68 26.99 -13.54 8.64
N GLN A 69 25.95 -13.18 9.37
CA GLN A 69 24.69 -13.92 9.38
C GLN A 69 23.80 -13.46 8.22
N THR A 70 23.28 -14.42 7.46
CA THR A 70 22.30 -14.15 6.39
C THR A 70 20.92 -13.98 6.95
N HIS A 71 20.25 -12.91 6.54
CA HIS A 71 18.87 -12.57 6.89
C HIS A 71 18.00 -12.53 5.65
N ARG A 72 16.71 -12.84 5.83
CA ARG A 72 15.71 -12.81 4.77
C ARG A 72 14.45 -12.05 5.19
N PHE A 73 13.85 -11.36 4.25
CA PHE A 73 12.53 -10.74 4.39
C PHE A 73 11.66 -11.17 3.20
N TYR A 74 10.75 -12.09 3.44
CA TYR A 74 9.79 -12.60 2.48
C TYR A 74 8.63 -11.63 2.34
N LEU A 75 8.45 -11.09 1.15
CA LEU A 75 7.37 -10.14 0.88
C LEU A 75 6.03 -10.87 0.75
N CYS A 76 5.04 -10.53 1.59
CA CYS A 76 3.74 -11.20 1.56
C CYS A 76 2.72 -10.53 0.62
N HIS A 77 2.86 -9.23 0.37
CA HIS A 77 2.08 -8.49 -0.61
C HIS A 77 2.83 -7.24 -1.05
N ARG A 78 2.26 -6.49 -1.97
CA ARG A 78 2.89 -5.28 -2.48
C ARG A 78 1.93 -4.10 -2.53
N LEU A 79 2.49 -2.90 -2.47
CA LEU A 79 1.83 -1.64 -2.76
C LEU A 79 2.40 -1.04 -4.04
N ASP A 80 1.60 -0.27 -4.77
CA ASP A 80 2.10 0.56 -5.86
C ASP A 80 3.24 1.46 -5.36
N SER A 81 4.25 1.74 -6.18
CA SER A 81 5.35 2.63 -5.78
C SER A 81 4.86 3.97 -5.19
N PRO A 82 3.90 4.69 -5.79
CA PRO A 82 3.44 5.98 -5.24
C PRO A 82 2.55 5.85 -4.00
N THR A 83 2.03 4.65 -3.67
CA THR A 83 1.22 4.40 -2.48
C THR A 83 2.12 4.25 -1.26
N SER A 84 1.77 4.86 -0.13
CA SER A 84 2.45 4.68 1.14
C SER A 84 1.65 3.83 2.11
N GLY A 85 2.26 3.45 3.22
CA GLY A 85 1.63 2.75 4.33
C GLY A 85 2.06 1.30 4.46
N ILE A 86 1.27 0.53 5.18
CA ILE A 86 1.64 -0.79 5.68
C ILE A 86 1.91 -1.78 4.56
N ILE A 87 3.08 -2.39 4.63
CA ILE A 87 3.46 -3.57 3.86
C ILE A 87 3.88 -4.67 4.84
N ILE A 88 3.42 -5.89 4.60
CA ILE A 88 3.70 -7.05 5.44
C ILE A 88 4.69 -7.97 4.74
N GLY A 89 5.64 -8.43 5.49
CA GLY A 89 6.52 -9.53 5.15
C GLY A 89 6.82 -10.40 6.37
N SER A 90 7.73 -11.32 6.21
CA SER A 90 8.16 -12.20 7.30
C SER A 90 9.65 -12.52 7.20
N SER A 91 10.30 -12.69 8.34
CA SER A 91 11.65 -13.27 8.41
C SER A 91 11.65 -14.80 8.28
N ASP A 92 10.47 -15.42 8.33
CA ASP A 92 10.25 -16.86 8.29
C ASP A 92 9.42 -17.25 7.06
N SER A 93 9.90 -18.21 6.27
CA SER A 93 9.27 -18.61 5.00
C SER A 93 7.91 -19.31 5.21
N GLU A 94 7.77 -20.13 6.28
CA GLU A 94 6.50 -20.78 6.63
C GLU A 94 5.44 -19.74 6.97
N THR A 95 5.78 -18.77 7.82
CA THR A 95 4.90 -17.65 8.18
C THR A 95 4.53 -16.82 6.96
N ALA A 96 5.49 -16.54 6.07
CA ALA A 96 5.22 -15.82 4.82
C ALA A 96 4.20 -16.56 3.95
N THR A 97 4.34 -17.89 3.83
CA THR A 97 3.40 -18.74 3.07
C THR A 97 2.00 -18.65 3.64
N LEU A 98 1.85 -18.83 4.97
CA LEU A 98 0.55 -18.70 5.63
C LEU A 98 -0.11 -17.34 5.42
N ILE A 99 0.67 -16.26 5.49
CA ILE A 99 0.16 -14.91 5.23
C ILE A 99 -0.25 -14.74 3.75
N LYS A 100 0.57 -15.21 2.80
CA LYS A 100 0.25 -15.18 1.36
C LYS A 100 -1.05 -15.92 1.04
N GLU A 101 -1.31 -17.06 1.68
CA GLU A 101 -2.57 -17.80 1.58
C GLU A 101 -3.76 -16.95 2.07
N LYS A 102 -3.62 -16.22 3.19
CA LYS A 102 -4.65 -15.29 3.67
C LYS A 102 -4.96 -14.18 2.66
N PHE A 103 -3.94 -13.64 2.00
CA PHE A 103 -4.14 -12.68 0.91
C PHE A 103 -4.87 -13.30 -0.30
N ALA A 104 -4.47 -14.49 -0.72
CA ALA A 104 -5.08 -15.23 -1.83
C ALA A 104 -6.56 -15.53 -1.57
N ASN A 105 -6.89 -15.94 -0.35
CA ASN A 105 -8.24 -16.27 0.13
C ASN A 105 -9.08 -15.02 0.45
N ARG A 106 -8.50 -13.80 0.39
CA ARG A 106 -9.16 -12.52 0.73
C ARG A 106 -9.58 -12.44 2.20
N GLU A 107 -8.85 -13.09 3.08
CA GLU A 107 -9.08 -13.11 4.53
C GLU A 107 -8.32 -12.00 5.25
N VAL A 108 -7.50 -11.20 4.54
CA VAL A 108 -6.82 -10.02 5.07
C VAL A 108 -7.71 -8.80 4.93
N ARG A 109 -8.05 -8.17 6.05
CA ARG A 109 -8.74 -6.89 6.09
C ARG A 109 -7.73 -5.76 5.89
N LYS A 110 -8.02 -4.84 5.00
CA LYS A 110 -7.16 -3.71 4.66
C LYS A 110 -7.97 -2.43 4.64
N THR A 111 -7.47 -1.40 5.30
CA THR A 111 -8.06 -0.07 5.25
C THR A 111 -7.07 0.90 4.64
N TYR A 112 -7.53 1.66 3.67
CA TYR A 112 -6.79 2.74 3.04
C TYR A 112 -7.49 4.06 3.28
N HIS A 113 -6.72 5.12 3.42
CA HIS A 113 -7.23 6.48 3.36
C HIS A 113 -6.72 7.18 2.10
N ALA A 114 -7.61 7.94 1.47
CA ALA A 114 -7.25 8.73 0.29
C ALA A 114 -7.85 10.13 0.36
N VAL A 115 -7.11 11.11 -0.18
CA VAL A 115 -7.66 12.43 -0.48
C VAL A 115 -8.07 12.46 -1.93
N THR A 116 -9.32 12.80 -2.19
CA THR A 116 -9.88 12.89 -3.53
C THR A 116 -10.46 14.28 -3.78
N CYS A 117 -10.70 14.62 -5.05
CA CYS A 117 -11.60 15.73 -5.33
C CYS A 117 -13.02 15.37 -4.87
N PHE A 118 -13.79 16.38 -4.50
CA PHE A 118 -15.19 16.21 -4.13
C PHE A 118 -16.08 16.24 -5.36
N ASN A 119 -17.01 15.30 -5.41
CA ASN A 119 -18.09 15.29 -6.40
C ASN A 119 -19.41 14.93 -5.68
N PRO A 120 -20.42 15.82 -5.68
CA PRO A 120 -21.68 15.58 -4.98
C PRO A 120 -22.50 14.39 -5.55
N LYS A 121 -22.20 13.98 -6.78
CA LYS A 121 -22.84 12.83 -7.43
C LYS A 121 -22.19 11.49 -7.08
N ALA A 122 -20.97 11.51 -6.52
CA ALA A 122 -20.31 10.30 -6.05
C ALA A 122 -21.00 9.80 -4.77
N LYS A 123 -21.15 8.49 -4.67
CA LYS A 123 -21.79 7.83 -3.52
C LYS A 123 -20.79 6.92 -2.82
N GLU A 124 -20.85 6.92 -1.51
CA GLU A 124 -20.18 5.91 -0.68
C GLU A 124 -20.89 4.55 -0.79
N GLY A 125 -20.36 3.53 -0.11
CA GLY A 125 -20.90 2.18 -0.08
C GLY A 125 -20.11 1.19 -0.92
N HIS A 126 -20.76 0.20 -1.46
CA HIS A 126 -20.15 -0.92 -2.17
C HIS A 126 -19.83 -0.56 -3.62
N TRP A 127 -18.54 -0.52 -3.93
CA TRP A 127 -18.06 -0.30 -5.29
C TRP A 127 -17.66 -1.62 -5.94
N VAL A 128 -18.29 -1.91 -7.07
CA VAL A 128 -18.02 -3.11 -7.86
C VAL A 128 -17.73 -2.68 -9.29
N ASP A 129 -16.56 -3.04 -9.81
CA ASP A 129 -16.15 -2.74 -11.18
C ASP A 129 -15.42 -3.94 -11.77
N ARG A 130 -15.46 -4.11 -13.07
CA ARG A 130 -14.59 -5.04 -13.81
C ARG A 130 -13.48 -4.24 -14.44
N LEU A 131 -12.24 -4.61 -14.14
CA LEU A 131 -11.05 -3.87 -14.58
C LEU A 131 -10.14 -4.75 -15.40
N ILE A 132 -9.53 -4.18 -16.43
CA ILE A 132 -8.57 -4.83 -17.32
C ILE A 132 -7.26 -4.06 -17.34
N GLU A 133 -6.15 -4.80 -17.34
CA GLU A 133 -4.81 -4.25 -17.51
C GLU A 133 -4.47 -4.13 -19.00
N LYS A 134 -3.88 -3.01 -19.39
CA LYS A 134 -3.37 -2.75 -20.74
C LYS A 134 -1.97 -2.14 -20.67
N ARG A 135 -1.17 -2.33 -21.69
CA ARG A 135 0.08 -1.60 -21.87
C ARG A 135 -0.12 -0.51 -22.92
N VAL A 136 0.15 0.72 -22.54
CA VAL A 136 0.11 1.90 -23.41
C VAL A 136 1.48 2.57 -23.32
N ASP A 137 2.19 2.69 -24.42
CA ASP A 137 3.55 3.24 -24.50
C ASP A 137 4.51 2.55 -23.49
N GLY A 138 4.44 1.22 -23.40
CA GLY A 138 5.22 0.40 -22.47
C GLY A 138 4.82 0.52 -20.99
N LYS A 139 3.87 1.41 -20.65
CA LYS A 139 3.42 1.63 -19.28
C LYS A 139 2.12 0.86 -19.00
N LEU A 140 2.06 0.25 -17.81
CA LEU A 140 0.85 -0.41 -17.35
C LEU A 140 -0.24 0.62 -17.07
N ARG A 141 -1.44 0.37 -17.63
CA ARG A 141 -2.67 1.10 -17.40
C ARG A 141 -3.78 0.13 -17.02
N VAL A 142 -4.72 0.60 -16.25
CA VAL A 142 -5.90 -0.17 -15.86
C VAL A 142 -7.14 0.68 -16.20
N GLU A 143 -8.13 0.04 -16.80
CA GLU A 143 -9.37 0.70 -17.18
C GLU A 143 -10.57 -0.23 -16.94
N ARG A 144 -11.80 0.32 -17.04
CA ARG A 144 -13.01 -0.50 -17.04
C ARG A 144 -13.03 -1.39 -18.29
N GLY A 145 -13.32 -2.69 -18.08
CA GLY A 145 -13.37 -3.66 -19.18
C GLY A 145 -13.81 -5.04 -18.70
N ASN A 146 -13.66 -6.06 -19.55
CA ASN A 146 -14.07 -7.44 -19.24
C ASN A 146 -13.01 -8.22 -18.41
N GLY A 147 -12.29 -7.54 -17.52
CA GLY A 147 -11.36 -8.15 -16.60
C GLY A 147 -12.02 -8.68 -15.32
N PRO A 148 -11.21 -9.09 -14.32
CA PRO A 148 -11.71 -9.60 -13.05
C PRO A 148 -12.50 -8.54 -12.28
N THR A 149 -13.44 -9.02 -11.46
CA THR A 149 -14.23 -8.17 -10.58
C THR A 149 -13.38 -7.61 -9.45
N CYS A 150 -13.46 -6.30 -9.27
CA CYS A 150 -12.82 -5.52 -8.21
C CYS A 150 -13.88 -4.98 -7.26
N LYS A 151 -13.71 -5.20 -5.96
CA LYS A 151 -14.67 -4.80 -4.93
C LYS A 151 -14.01 -3.99 -3.83
N ALA A 152 -14.65 -2.90 -3.41
CA ALA A 152 -14.25 -2.12 -2.25
C ALA A 152 -15.48 -1.56 -1.53
N ASN A 153 -15.44 -1.46 -0.20
CA ASN A 153 -16.39 -0.68 0.57
C ASN A 153 -15.78 0.69 0.85
N VAL A 154 -16.56 1.76 0.66
CA VAL A 154 -16.05 3.14 0.70
C VAL A 154 -16.92 4.01 1.59
N ARG A 155 -16.27 4.82 2.44
CA ARG A 155 -16.92 5.79 3.31
C ARG A 155 -16.29 7.17 3.11
N PHE A 156 -17.13 8.19 3.12
CA PHE A 156 -16.69 9.59 3.04
C PHE A 156 -16.55 10.13 4.46
N LEU A 157 -15.32 10.44 4.88
CA LEU A 157 -15.02 10.78 6.28
C LEU A 157 -15.09 12.28 6.55
N ARG A 158 -14.45 13.09 5.71
CA ARG A 158 -14.33 14.53 5.93
C ARG A 158 -14.27 15.28 4.61
N LYS A 159 -14.93 16.43 4.56
CA LYS A 159 -14.86 17.38 3.42
C LYS A 159 -14.09 18.60 3.86
N LYS A 160 -13.18 19.07 3.01
CA LYS A 160 -12.55 20.39 3.17
C LYS A 160 -13.46 21.42 2.52
N LYS A 161 -13.83 22.44 3.28
CA LYS A 161 -14.49 23.64 2.76
C LYS A 161 -13.45 24.53 2.05
N GLY A 162 -13.85 25.23 1.01
CA GLY A 162 -13.00 26.16 0.26
C GLY A 162 -12.84 25.79 -1.22
N GLU A 163 -11.99 26.50 -1.94
CA GLU A 163 -11.89 26.47 -3.40
C GLU A 163 -11.53 25.10 -4.02
N ASN A 164 -10.83 24.23 -3.27
CA ASN A 164 -10.34 22.97 -3.83
C ASN A 164 -11.31 21.79 -3.70
N HIS A 165 -12.42 21.96 -2.97
CA HIS A 165 -13.42 20.90 -2.77
C HIS A 165 -12.81 19.50 -2.60
N LEU A 166 -11.94 19.33 -1.60
CA LEU A 166 -11.29 18.05 -1.31
C LEU A 166 -12.10 17.25 -0.28
N GLN A 167 -11.97 15.93 -0.34
CA GLN A 167 -12.53 15.04 0.67
C GLN A 167 -11.55 13.94 1.08
N LEU A 168 -11.59 13.56 2.34
CA LEU A 168 -10.94 12.37 2.88
C LEU A 168 -11.92 11.22 2.80
N ILE A 169 -11.48 10.11 2.23
CA ILE A 169 -12.28 8.89 2.12
C ILE A 169 -11.53 7.70 2.70
N GLU A 170 -12.28 6.76 3.23
CA GLU A 170 -11.82 5.44 3.65
C GLU A 170 -12.21 4.43 2.58
N LEU A 171 -11.28 3.54 2.25
CA LEU A 171 -11.45 2.51 1.23
C LEU A 171 -11.05 1.15 1.84
N ARG A 172 -11.97 0.21 1.85
CA ARG A 172 -11.75 -1.17 2.34
C ARG A 172 -11.90 -2.16 1.19
N PRO A 173 -10.84 -2.44 0.44
CA PRO A 173 -10.91 -3.36 -0.69
C PRO A 173 -10.95 -4.82 -0.22
N SER A 174 -11.91 -5.61 -0.73
CA SER A 174 -11.95 -7.07 -0.58
C SER A 174 -11.20 -7.79 -1.70
N THR A 175 -10.70 -7.07 -2.70
CA THR A 175 -9.83 -7.56 -3.77
C THR A 175 -8.57 -6.69 -3.82
N GLY A 176 -7.48 -7.19 -4.40
CA GLY A 176 -6.20 -6.47 -4.46
C GLY A 176 -5.63 -6.43 -5.87
N ARG A 177 -6.37 -5.89 -6.85
CA ARG A 177 -5.89 -5.78 -8.23
C ARG A 177 -5.05 -4.53 -8.44
N THR A 178 -4.14 -4.59 -9.40
CA THR A 178 -3.26 -3.48 -9.78
C THR A 178 -4.05 -2.20 -9.98
N HIS A 179 -3.60 -1.11 -9.37
CA HIS A 179 -4.21 0.23 -9.44
C HIS A 179 -5.71 0.30 -9.09
N GLN A 180 -6.30 -0.77 -8.51
CA GLN A 180 -7.74 -0.91 -8.31
C GLN A 180 -8.39 0.34 -7.72
N LEU A 181 -7.97 0.77 -6.52
CA LEU A 181 -8.58 1.89 -5.80
C LEU A 181 -8.45 3.21 -6.57
N ARG A 182 -7.33 3.41 -7.25
CA ARG A 182 -7.04 4.59 -8.06
C ARG A 182 -8.02 4.70 -9.22
N VAL A 183 -8.23 3.60 -9.95
CA VAL A 183 -9.17 3.54 -11.08
C VAL A 183 -10.62 3.63 -10.60
N GLN A 184 -10.99 2.97 -9.50
CA GLN A 184 -12.34 3.03 -8.95
C GLN A 184 -12.73 4.45 -8.53
N CYS A 185 -11.80 5.22 -7.96
CA CYS A 185 -12.00 6.64 -7.65
C CYS A 185 -12.18 7.47 -8.94
N MET A 186 -11.33 7.27 -9.94
CA MET A 186 -11.41 7.96 -11.23
C MET A 186 -12.74 7.71 -11.95
N LEU A 187 -13.21 6.45 -11.99
CA LEU A 187 -14.48 6.08 -12.61
C LEU A 187 -15.69 6.79 -11.97
N ARG A 188 -15.60 7.15 -10.68
CA ARG A 188 -16.64 7.90 -9.94
C ARG A 188 -16.44 9.40 -9.99
N LYS A 189 -15.52 9.88 -10.84
CA LYS A 189 -15.20 11.30 -10.98
C LYS A 189 -14.74 11.95 -9.66
N ILE A 190 -14.05 11.18 -8.83
CA ILE A 190 -13.37 11.61 -7.62
C ILE A 190 -11.93 11.09 -7.61
N PRO A 191 -11.11 11.39 -8.64
CA PRO A 191 -9.76 10.89 -8.71
C PRO A 191 -8.95 11.28 -7.46
N ILE A 192 -7.98 10.41 -7.11
CA ILE A 192 -7.12 10.64 -5.95
C ILE A 192 -6.15 11.77 -6.26
N VAL A 193 -6.01 12.70 -5.31
CA VAL A 193 -5.06 13.82 -5.41
C VAL A 193 -3.63 13.31 -5.53
N GLY A 194 -2.86 13.94 -6.43
CA GLY A 194 -1.48 13.56 -6.69
C GLY A 194 -1.30 12.32 -7.56
N ASP A 195 -2.39 11.71 -8.03
CA ASP A 195 -2.30 10.60 -8.99
C ASP A 195 -1.82 11.12 -10.36
N LYS A 196 -0.61 10.69 -10.77
CA LYS A 196 0.02 11.07 -12.05
C LYS A 196 -0.44 10.21 -13.23
N THR A 197 -1.39 9.30 -13.02
CA THR A 197 -1.90 8.38 -14.06
C THR A 197 -3.41 8.55 -14.28
N TYR A 198 -4.17 8.61 -13.19
CA TYR A 198 -5.64 8.62 -13.20
C TYR A 198 -6.22 9.87 -12.54
N GLY A 199 -5.37 10.82 -12.15
CA GLY A 199 -5.75 12.02 -11.41
C GLY A 199 -6.26 13.16 -12.28
N ASP A 200 -6.79 14.17 -11.62
CA ASP A 200 -7.02 15.49 -12.20
C ASP A 200 -5.71 16.30 -12.16
N PHE A 201 -5.08 16.47 -13.31
CA PHE A 201 -3.78 17.14 -13.39
C PHE A 201 -3.85 18.65 -13.07
N SER A 202 -4.99 19.30 -13.31
CA SER A 202 -5.19 20.70 -12.97
C SER A 202 -5.28 20.88 -11.45
N LEU A 203 -6.13 20.07 -10.81
CA LEU A 203 -6.26 20.03 -9.36
C LEU A 203 -4.93 19.66 -8.69
N ASN A 204 -4.20 18.67 -9.23
CA ASN A 204 -2.90 18.27 -8.70
C ASN A 204 -1.89 19.42 -8.69
N ARG A 205 -1.83 20.24 -9.77
CA ARG A 205 -0.98 21.42 -9.83
C ARG A 205 -1.39 22.48 -8.80
N LYS A 206 -2.70 22.70 -8.61
CA LYS A 206 -3.23 23.64 -7.63
C LYS A 206 -2.86 23.22 -6.21
N VAL A 207 -3.16 21.96 -5.84
CA VAL A 207 -2.83 21.39 -4.52
C VAL A 207 -1.33 21.43 -4.24
N LYS A 208 -0.50 21.09 -5.22
CA LYS A 208 0.96 21.18 -5.09
C LYS A 208 1.45 22.60 -4.76
N ARG A 209 0.90 23.64 -5.40
CA ARG A 209 1.25 25.03 -5.10
C ARG A 209 0.90 25.44 -3.68
N GLU A 210 -0.31 25.08 -3.24
CA GLU A 210 -0.86 25.52 -1.97
C GLU A 210 -0.33 24.74 -0.75
N SER A 211 -0.18 23.43 -0.89
CA SER A 211 0.17 22.56 0.24
C SER A 211 1.56 21.91 0.15
N LYS A 212 2.31 22.17 -0.91
CA LYS A 212 3.60 21.51 -1.22
C LYS A 212 3.49 19.99 -1.38
N LEU A 213 2.28 19.46 -1.54
CA LEU A 213 2.00 18.04 -1.65
C LEU A 213 2.16 17.59 -3.12
N ASP A 214 3.22 16.84 -3.43
CA ASP A 214 3.54 16.32 -4.78
C ASP A 214 3.67 14.79 -4.75
N ARG A 215 2.68 14.12 -4.19
CA ARG A 215 2.63 12.66 -4.14
C ARG A 215 1.20 12.15 -4.25
N LEU A 216 1.03 10.89 -4.60
CA LEU A 216 -0.27 10.22 -4.50
C LEU A 216 -0.76 10.24 -3.04
N CYS A 217 -1.96 10.75 -2.82
CA CYS A 217 -2.63 10.79 -1.52
C CYS A 217 -3.43 9.51 -1.28
N LEU A 218 -2.78 8.37 -1.39
CA LEU A 218 -3.29 7.04 -1.04
C LEU A 218 -2.35 6.41 -0.02
N HIS A 219 -2.90 5.94 1.09
CA HIS A 219 -2.15 5.42 2.22
C HIS A 219 -2.82 4.16 2.78
N ALA A 220 -2.08 3.06 2.87
CA ALA A 220 -2.51 1.82 3.52
C ALA A 220 -2.38 1.99 5.03
N SER A 221 -3.48 2.31 5.72
CA SER A 221 -3.46 2.79 7.10
C SER A 221 -3.72 1.72 8.15
N ASN A 222 -4.37 0.60 7.78
CA ASN A 222 -4.60 -0.49 8.72
C ASN A 222 -4.62 -1.82 7.99
N ILE A 223 -4.14 -2.85 8.65
CA ILE A 223 -4.18 -4.23 8.20
C ILE A 223 -4.48 -5.17 9.38
N GLU A 224 -5.34 -6.15 9.15
CA GLU A 224 -5.75 -7.16 10.13
C GLU A 224 -5.87 -8.52 9.47
N PHE A 225 -5.31 -9.55 10.10
CA PHE A 225 -5.46 -10.95 9.69
C PHE A 225 -5.15 -11.89 10.86
N SER A 226 -5.54 -13.16 10.73
CA SER A 226 -5.08 -14.23 11.61
C SER A 226 -4.46 -15.36 10.80
N ILE A 227 -3.42 -15.98 11.36
CA ILE A 227 -2.81 -17.21 10.84
C ILE A 227 -2.77 -18.27 11.93
N ARG A 228 -2.70 -19.54 11.54
CA ARG A 228 -2.47 -20.64 12.47
C ARG A 228 -1.10 -21.25 12.19
N LYS A 229 -0.20 -21.18 13.15
CA LYS A 229 1.17 -21.73 13.06
C LYS A 229 1.40 -22.68 14.24
N LYS A 230 1.83 -23.91 13.96
CA LYS A 230 2.09 -24.95 14.98
C LYS A 230 0.94 -25.14 15.99
N GLY A 231 -0.30 -25.10 15.49
CA GLY A 231 -1.49 -25.25 16.32
C GLY A 231 -1.95 -23.99 17.06
N GLN A 232 -1.16 -22.92 17.09
CA GLN A 232 -1.50 -21.65 17.74
C GLN A 232 -2.10 -20.68 16.73
N GLU A 233 -3.17 -19.98 17.15
CA GLU A 233 -3.74 -18.88 16.39
C GLU A 233 -3.01 -17.57 16.74
N ILE A 234 -2.54 -16.87 15.72
CA ILE A 234 -1.82 -15.59 15.81
C ILE A 234 -2.71 -14.55 15.14
N ASN A 235 -3.21 -13.62 15.93
CA ASN A 235 -3.99 -12.47 15.46
C ASN A 235 -3.07 -11.27 15.31
N PHE A 236 -2.94 -10.75 14.11
CA PHE A 236 -2.08 -9.61 13.80
C PHE A 236 -2.90 -8.39 13.37
N THR A 237 -2.61 -7.26 14.00
CA THR A 237 -3.18 -5.96 13.64
C THR A 237 -2.07 -4.92 13.66
N CYS A 238 -2.03 -4.08 12.62
CA CYS A 238 -1.07 -2.98 12.55
C CYS A 238 -1.72 -1.75 11.96
N GLU A 239 -1.36 -0.58 12.52
CA GLU A 239 -1.80 0.72 12.04
C GLU A 239 -0.60 1.59 11.63
N SER A 240 -0.78 2.34 10.56
CA SER A 240 0.13 3.40 10.13
C SER A 240 -0.64 4.73 10.10
N PRO A 241 -0.19 5.75 10.84
CA PRO A 241 -0.89 7.02 10.88
C PRO A 241 -0.86 7.72 9.53
N LEU A 242 -1.94 8.44 9.22
CA LEU A 242 -1.99 9.22 7.99
C LEU A 242 -0.80 10.19 7.91
N PRO A 243 -0.04 10.20 6.81
CA PRO A 243 1.13 11.06 6.66
C PRO A 243 0.80 12.54 6.96
N ARG A 244 1.64 13.20 7.78
CA ARG A 244 1.40 14.54 8.32
C ARG A 244 0.98 15.56 7.24
N LEU A 245 1.60 15.52 6.05
CA LEU A 245 1.25 16.44 4.94
C LEU A 245 -0.16 16.19 4.41
N ILE A 246 -0.63 14.93 4.41
CA ILE A 246 -1.99 14.59 3.99
C ILE A 246 -2.99 15.03 5.07
N GLY A 247 -2.67 14.80 6.35
CA GLY A 247 -3.51 15.23 7.49
C GLY A 247 -3.72 16.74 7.52
N LYS A 248 -2.67 17.53 7.26
CA LYS A 248 -2.72 19.00 7.23
C LYS A 248 -3.66 19.60 6.16
N ILE A 249 -4.08 18.82 5.16
CA ILE A 249 -5.07 19.31 4.18
C ILE A 249 -6.40 19.62 4.86
N PHE A 250 -6.73 18.93 5.96
CA PHE A 250 -8.03 18.99 6.63
C PHE A 250 -7.99 19.70 8.00
N THR A 251 -6.85 20.17 8.41
CA THR A 251 -6.68 21.11 9.54
C THR A 251 -6.69 22.55 9.04
#